data_e4978846e02056eeda7cb78cb0c52684
#
_entry.id   e4978846e02056eeda7cb78cb0c52684
#
_cell.length_a   1.000
_cell.length_b   1.000
_cell.length_c   1.000
_cell.angle_alpha   90.00
_cell.angle_beta   90.00
_cell.angle_gamma   90.00
#
_symmetry.space_group_name_H-M   'P 1'
#
loop_
_entity.id
_entity.type
_entity.pdbx_description
1 polymer ?
#
loop_
_entity_poly.entity_id
_entity_poly.type
_entity_poly.pdbx_seq_one_letter_code
_entity_poly.pdbx_strand_id
1 'polypeptide(L)'
;MKNKTLLVMGLALLVVGVVGIVTVPYIIGGADGSADYSTLGERIYSTGYGENGQIPRSMPGGRGRGAGMMMGAACVDCHREDGRGGRLTMMMRQSIDVPDIRYSTLTSSHDENGETEPGWTDSEIAEAIRTGVEPNGEQLRAPMPRWDMTNTEVDAVITYLEELSK
;
A
#
# COMPACT_ATOMS: atom_id res chain seq x y z
N MET A 1 1.95 -39.85 48.75
CA MET A 1 2.60 -38.55 48.40
C MET A 1 2.75 -38.35 46.89
N LYS A 2 2.90 -39.39 46.06
CA LYS A 2 3.08 -39.27 44.57
C LYS A 2 1.91 -38.66 43.82
N ASN A 3 0.65 -38.86 44.26
CA ASN A 3 -0.54 -38.40 43.54
C ASN A 3 -0.78 -36.87 43.65
N LYS A 4 -0.35 -36.26 44.77
CA LYS A 4 -0.51 -34.80 44.95
C LYS A 4 0.42 -34.01 44.03
N THR A 5 1.64 -34.50 43.80
CA THR A 5 2.62 -33.85 42.91
C THR A 5 2.17 -33.90 41.45
N LEU A 6 1.61 -35.04 41.00
CA LEU A 6 1.05 -35.19 39.66
C LEU A 6 -0.17 -34.29 39.44
N LEU A 7 -1.03 -34.12 40.45
CA LEU A 7 -2.21 -33.26 40.37
C LEU A 7 -1.83 -31.78 40.29
N VAL A 8 -0.82 -31.35 41.05
CA VAL A 8 -0.30 -29.98 41.00
C VAL A 8 0.39 -29.69 39.67
N MET A 9 1.16 -30.61 39.12
CA MET A 9 1.77 -30.44 37.79
C MET A 9 0.73 -30.40 36.68
N GLY A 10 -0.31 -31.22 36.73
CA GLY A 10 -1.40 -31.21 35.77
C GLY A 10 -2.19 -29.89 35.79
N LEU A 11 -2.47 -29.34 36.96
CA LEU A 11 -3.15 -28.08 37.13
C LEU A 11 -2.32 -26.91 36.65
N ALA A 12 -1.00 -26.90 36.89
CA ALA A 12 -0.07 -25.89 36.42
C ALA A 12 0.02 -25.86 34.88
N LEU A 13 0.08 -27.02 34.22
CA LEU A 13 0.08 -27.12 32.76
C LEU A 13 -1.24 -26.63 32.13
N LEU A 14 -2.38 -26.89 32.81
CA LEU A 14 -3.69 -26.46 32.35
C LEU A 14 -3.84 -24.93 32.45
N VAL A 15 -3.35 -24.31 33.51
CA VAL A 15 -3.33 -22.85 33.70
C VAL A 15 -2.42 -22.19 32.66
N VAL A 16 -1.24 -22.71 32.38
CA VAL A 16 -0.32 -22.21 31.36
C VAL A 16 -0.96 -22.35 29.97
N GLY A 17 -1.63 -23.47 29.69
CA GLY A 17 -2.34 -23.69 28.43
C GLY A 17 -3.49 -22.71 28.21
N VAL A 18 -4.32 -22.46 29.22
CA VAL A 18 -5.46 -21.53 29.14
C VAL A 18 -4.97 -20.08 29.01
N VAL A 19 -3.96 -19.67 29.77
CA VAL A 19 -3.35 -18.34 29.66
C VAL A 19 -2.72 -18.17 28.28
N GLY A 20 -2.03 -19.20 27.75
CA GLY A 20 -1.48 -19.17 26.40
C GLY A 20 -2.53 -18.99 25.31
N ILE A 21 -3.68 -19.68 25.40
CA ILE A 21 -4.78 -19.56 24.42
C ILE A 21 -5.46 -18.19 24.47
N VAL A 22 -5.53 -17.55 25.64
CA VAL A 22 -6.15 -16.22 25.78
C VAL A 22 -5.18 -15.10 25.40
N THR A 23 -3.89 -15.25 25.64
CA THR A 23 -2.90 -14.19 25.35
C THR A 23 -2.34 -14.23 23.94
N VAL A 24 -2.29 -15.40 23.29
CA VAL A 24 -1.80 -15.52 21.90
C VAL A 24 -2.65 -14.73 20.92
N PRO A 25 -4.01 -14.73 20.94
CA PRO A 25 -4.79 -13.84 20.06
C PRO A 25 -4.56 -12.36 20.36
N TYR A 26 -4.23 -11.99 21.59
CA TYR A 26 -3.95 -10.60 21.96
C TYR A 26 -2.59 -10.10 21.44
N ILE A 27 -1.65 -11.02 21.24
CA ILE A 27 -0.31 -10.70 20.70
C ILE A 27 -0.27 -10.83 19.16
N ILE A 28 -1.09 -11.74 18.60
CA ILE A 28 -1.16 -11.98 17.13
C ILE A 28 -2.25 -11.13 16.47
N GLY A 29 -3.24 -10.65 17.22
CA GLY A 29 -4.33 -9.80 16.72
C GLY A 29 -3.93 -8.36 16.36
N GLY A 30 -2.66 -8.02 16.42
CA GLY A 30 -2.13 -6.71 16.05
C GLY A 30 -1.54 -6.64 14.63
N ALA A 31 -1.97 -7.50 13.73
CA ALA A 31 -1.55 -7.43 12.32
C ALA A 31 -2.60 -6.74 11.42
N ASP A 32 -3.60 -6.11 12.02
CA ASP A 32 -4.55 -5.22 11.36
C ASP A 32 -4.02 -3.80 11.35
N GLY A 33 -2.96 -3.54 10.63
CA GLY A 33 -2.54 -2.20 10.18
C GLY A 33 -2.85 -0.98 11.06
N SER A 34 -2.97 -1.16 12.39
CA SER A 34 -3.15 -0.09 13.36
C SER A 34 -1.82 0.55 13.76
N ALA A 35 -0.93 0.75 12.81
CA ALA A 35 0.01 1.84 12.90
C ALA A 35 -0.83 3.12 12.98
N ASP A 36 -0.45 4.03 13.85
CA ASP A 36 -1.18 5.27 14.13
C ASP A 36 -0.95 6.23 12.94
N TYR A 37 -1.70 6.01 11.84
CA TYR A 37 -1.65 6.87 10.67
C TYR A 37 -2.44 8.14 10.95
N SER A 38 -1.87 9.29 10.62
CA SER A 38 -2.48 10.59 10.89
C SER A 38 -3.69 10.86 9.99
N THR A 39 -3.70 10.29 8.78
CA THR A 39 -4.75 10.49 7.79
C THR A 39 -5.13 9.19 7.07
N LEU A 40 -6.32 9.17 6.46
CA LEU A 40 -6.75 8.07 5.59
C LEU A 40 -5.80 7.91 4.39
N GLY A 41 -5.36 9.02 3.81
CA GLY A 41 -4.43 9.02 2.68
C GLY A 41 -3.09 8.40 3.01
N GLU A 42 -2.51 8.75 4.16
CA GLU A 42 -1.28 8.14 4.67
C GLU A 42 -1.43 6.64 4.86
N ARG A 43 -2.54 6.20 5.48
CA ARG A 43 -2.82 4.77 5.67
C ARG A 43 -2.92 4.03 4.35
N ILE A 44 -3.68 4.56 3.37
CA ILE A 44 -3.82 3.94 2.06
C ILE A 44 -2.47 3.88 1.35
N TYR A 45 -1.75 4.97 1.33
CA TYR A 45 -0.43 5.07 0.69
C TYR A 45 0.55 4.06 1.25
N SER A 46 0.57 3.91 2.58
CA SER A 46 1.54 3.07 3.30
C SER A 46 1.15 1.60 3.37
N THR A 47 -0.14 1.26 3.27
CA THR A 47 -0.61 -0.11 3.51
C THR A 47 -1.51 -0.71 2.43
N GLY A 48 -2.12 0.12 1.59
CA GLY A 48 -3.16 -0.30 0.65
C GLY A 48 -4.52 -0.60 1.31
N TYR A 49 -4.73 -0.17 2.58
CA TYR A 49 -5.98 -0.38 3.31
C TYR A 49 -6.80 0.91 3.38
N GLY A 50 -7.99 0.88 2.78
CA GLY A 50 -8.98 1.94 2.81
C GLY A 50 -9.93 1.84 4.00
N GLU A 51 -11.06 2.54 3.93
CA GLU A 51 -12.06 2.56 5.00
C GLU A 51 -12.66 1.19 5.31
N ASN A 52 -12.88 0.37 4.28
CA ASN A 52 -13.55 -0.92 4.35
C ASN A 52 -12.60 -2.12 4.28
N GLY A 53 -11.31 -1.93 4.56
CA GLY A 53 -10.30 -2.98 4.50
C GLY A 53 -9.34 -2.81 3.32
N GLN A 54 -8.73 -3.92 2.89
CA GLN A 54 -7.77 -3.88 1.78
C GLN A 54 -8.45 -3.46 0.48
N ILE A 55 -7.92 -2.43 -0.16
CA ILE A 55 -8.44 -1.92 -1.44
C ILE A 55 -8.13 -2.94 -2.55
N PRO A 56 -9.15 -3.37 -3.33
CA PRO A 56 -8.93 -4.26 -4.45
C PRO A 56 -8.04 -3.60 -5.51
N ARG A 57 -7.16 -4.40 -6.11
CA ARG A 57 -6.31 -3.92 -7.19
C ARG A 57 -6.13 -4.98 -8.28
N SER A 58 -5.91 -4.52 -9.50
CA SER A 58 -5.62 -5.35 -10.66
C SER A 58 -4.26 -4.98 -11.26
N MET A 59 -3.57 -5.99 -11.81
CA MET A 59 -2.26 -5.79 -12.46
C MET A 59 -2.43 -5.80 -13.97
N PRO A 60 -1.85 -4.83 -14.69
CA PRO A 60 -1.85 -4.83 -16.15
C PRO A 60 -1.18 -6.11 -16.68
N GLY A 61 -1.85 -6.83 -17.56
CA GLY A 61 -1.33 -8.08 -18.13
C GLY A 61 -1.28 -9.27 -17.18
N GLY A 62 -1.82 -9.14 -15.97
CA GLY A 62 -1.78 -10.18 -14.94
C GLY A 62 -2.68 -11.36 -15.25
N ARG A 63 -2.08 -12.54 -15.46
CA ARG A 63 -2.77 -13.81 -15.41
C ARG A 63 -2.76 -14.32 -13.96
N GLY A 64 -3.88 -14.12 -13.26
CA GLY A 64 -4.18 -14.82 -12.02
C GLY A 64 -3.82 -14.11 -10.71
N ARG A 65 -4.52 -14.53 -9.66
CA ARG A 65 -4.44 -14.06 -8.26
C ARG A 65 -3.04 -14.11 -7.60
N GLY A 66 -2.06 -14.77 -8.24
CA GLY A 66 -0.70 -14.93 -7.69
C GLY A 66 0.26 -13.80 -8.05
N ALA A 67 0.01 -13.02 -9.09
CA ALA A 67 0.91 -11.92 -9.50
C ALA A 67 0.92 -10.76 -8.49
N GLY A 68 -0.18 -10.55 -7.78
CA GLY A 68 -0.29 -9.50 -6.77
C GLY A 68 0.46 -9.75 -5.45
N MET A 69 0.91 -11.00 -5.21
CA MET A 69 1.66 -11.32 -3.97
C MET A 69 3.14 -10.96 -4.03
N MET A 70 3.69 -10.75 -5.24
CA MET A 70 5.13 -10.49 -5.44
C MET A 70 5.46 -9.03 -5.73
N MET A 71 4.44 -8.19 -5.91
CA MET A 71 4.60 -6.77 -6.21
C MET A 71 3.88 -5.96 -5.14
N GLY A 72 4.44 -4.86 -4.75
CA GLY A 72 4.06 -4.00 -3.64
C GLY A 72 2.58 -4.01 -3.28
N ALA A 73 2.30 -4.12 -2.01
CA ALA A 73 0.94 -4.13 -1.48
C ALA A 73 0.36 -2.71 -1.34
N ALA A 74 1.21 -1.69 -1.43
CA ALA A 74 0.90 -0.29 -1.20
C ALA A 74 1.70 0.63 -2.15
N CYS A 75 1.36 1.90 -2.18
CA CYS A 75 2.04 2.89 -3.02
C CYS A 75 3.52 3.05 -2.60
N VAL A 76 3.75 3.07 -1.27
CA VAL A 76 5.07 3.22 -0.65
C VAL A 76 6.09 2.18 -1.13
N ASP A 77 5.66 0.98 -1.44
CA ASP A 77 6.54 -0.13 -1.85
C ASP A 77 7.31 0.18 -3.15
N CYS A 78 6.75 1.02 -4.00
CA CYS A 78 7.36 1.47 -5.24
C CYS A 78 7.78 2.93 -5.16
N HIS A 79 6.90 3.81 -4.67
CA HIS A 79 7.12 5.24 -4.68
C HIS A 79 7.87 5.77 -3.44
N ARG A 80 8.20 4.87 -2.49
CA ARG A 80 8.90 5.19 -1.23
C ARG A 80 8.07 6.07 -0.29
N GLU A 81 8.57 6.26 0.93
CA GLU A 81 7.88 7.06 1.95
C GLU A 81 7.76 8.54 1.57
N ASP A 82 8.67 9.05 0.75
CA ASP A 82 8.73 10.45 0.35
C ASP A 82 8.06 10.73 -1.01
N GLY A 83 7.47 9.74 -1.66
CA GLY A 83 6.82 9.87 -2.96
C GLY A 83 7.75 10.07 -4.15
N ARG A 84 9.07 10.12 -3.95
CA ARG A 84 10.05 10.45 -4.99
C ARG A 84 10.36 9.30 -5.95
N GLY A 85 9.94 8.09 -5.61
CA GLY A 85 10.22 6.92 -6.45
C GLY A 85 11.71 6.64 -6.62
N GLY A 86 12.17 6.59 -7.87
CA GLY A 86 13.54 6.30 -8.22
C GLY A 86 13.75 4.84 -8.65
N ARG A 87 15.01 4.40 -8.69
CA ARG A 87 15.33 3.07 -9.21
C ARG A 87 14.91 1.97 -8.24
N LEU A 88 14.05 1.07 -8.72
CA LEU A 88 13.61 -0.13 -8.01
C LEU A 88 14.15 -1.37 -8.73
N THR A 89 14.85 -2.23 -7.97
CA THR A 89 15.32 -3.52 -8.50
C THR A 89 14.34 -4.61 -8.13
N MET A 90 13.75 -5.21 -9.14
CA MET A 90 12.80 -6.30 -9.00
C MET A 90 13.50 -7.65 -8.99
N MET A 91 12.75 -8.72 -8.71
CA MET A 91 13.24 -10.08 -8.86
C MET A 91 13.78 -10.29 -10.29
N MET A 92 14.81 -11.15 -10.42
CA MET A 92 15.54 -11.40 -11.66
C MET A 92 16.43 -10.24 -12.17
N ARG A 93 16.81 -9.30 -11.27
CA ARG A 93 17.69 -8.16 -11.57
C ARG A 93 17.15 -7.19 -12.62
N GLN A 94 15.86 -7.19 -12.88
CA GLN A 94 15.23 -6.15 -13.68
C GLN A 94 15.10 -4.90 -12.81
N SER A 95 15.58 -3.79 -13.34
CA SER A 95 15.40 -2.47 -12.69
C SER A 95 14.37 -1.67 -13.46
N ILE A 96 13.50 -1.01 -12.72
CA ILE A 96 12.55 -0.05 -13.25
C ILE A 96 12.81 1.30 -12.59
N ASP A 97 12.59 2.36 -13.33
CA ASP A 97 12.58 3.72 -12.78
C ASP A 97 11.13 4.07 -12.45
N VAL A 98 10.88 4.30 -11.16
CA VAL A 98 9.56 4.67 -10.62
C VAL A 98 9.49 6.18 -10.56
N PRO A 99 8.45 6.82 -11.10
CA PRO A 99 8.35 8.26 -11.13
C PRO A 99 8.15 8.88 -9.74
N ASP A 100 8.54 10.14 -9.61
CA ASP A 100 8.18 11.02 -8.50
C ASP A 100 6.70 11.38 -8.65
N ILE A 101 5.89 11.00 -7.66
CA ILE A 101 4.44 11.21 -7.65
C ILE A 101 3.99 12.24 -6.63
N ARG A 102 4.90 13.04 -6.07
CA ARG A 102 4.50 14.15 -5.22
C ARG A 102 3.59 15.10 -6.00
N TYR A 103 2.59 15.62 -5.33
CA TYR A 103 1.60 16.51 -5.96
C TYR A 103 2.25 17.66 -6.72
N SER A 104 3.24 18.32 -6.10
CA SER A 104 3.98 19.41 -6.75
C SER A 104 4.70 18.98 -8.04
N THR A 105 5.14 17.74 -8.14
CA THR A 105 5.77 17.20 -9.34
C THR A 105 4.72 16.89 -10.41
N LEU A 106 3.64 16.22 -10.02
CA LEU A 106 2.56 15.85 -10.97
C LEU A 106 1.85 17.06 -11.56
N THR A 107 1.61 18.10 -10.74
CA THR A 107 0.85 19.29 -11.18
C THR A 107 1.73 20.39 -11.80
N SER A 108 3.05 20.22 -11.81
CA SER A 108 3.94 21.12 -12.51
C SER A 108 3.95 20.85 -14.01
N SER A 109 3.93 21.92 -14.82
CA SER A 109 4.22 21.77 -16.24
C SER A 109 5.65 21.27 -16.45
N HIS A 110 5.83 20.42 -17.45
CA HIS A 110 7.14 19.89 -17.83
C HIS A 110 7.32 19.93 -19.34
N ASP A 111 8.58 20.02 -19.76
CA ASP A 111 8.92 20.02 -21.19
C ASP A 111 9.19 18.58 -21.63
N GLU A 112 8.41 18.09 -22.58
CA GLU A 112 8.62 16.81 -23.20
C GLU A 112 8.74 16.99 -24.73
N ASN A 113 9.82 16.50 -25.30
CA ASN A 113 10.10 16.57 -26.75
C ASN A 113 10.08 17.99 -27.34
N GLY A 114 10.26 19.03 -26.52
CA GLY A 114 10.24 20.44 -26.95
C GLY A 114 8.85 21.08 -26.95
N GLU A 115 7.86 20.40 -26.42
CA GLU A 115 6.53 20.92 -26.12
C GLU A 115 6.34 20.99 -24.61
N THR A 116 5.67 22.04 -24.12
CA THR A 116 5.38 22.19 -22.71
C THR A 116 4.05 21.48 -22.42
N GLU A 117 4.11 20.37 -21.71
CA GLU A 117 2.94 19.65 -21.25
C GLU A 117 2.41 20.28 -19.95
N PRO A 118 1.10 20.50 -19.82
CA PRO A 118 0.51 21.00 -18.59
C PRO A 118 0.66 19.96 -17.47
N GLY A 119 0.75 20.44 -16.23
CA GLY A 119 0.66 19.55 -15.07
C GLY A 119 -0.70 18.87 -14.96
N TRP A 120 -0.73 17.75 -14.30
CA TRP A 120 -1.93 16.92 -14.12
C TRP A 120 -2.93 17.60 -13.19
N THR A 121 -4.19 17.45 -13.47
CA THR A 121 -5.29 17.82 -12.58
C THR A 121 -5.59 16.68 -11.60
N ASP A 122 -6.29 16.98 -10.49
CA ASP A 122 -6.70 15.95 -9.52
C ASP A 122 -7.52 14.84 -10.17
N SER A 123 -8.36 15.18 -11.15
CA SER A 123 -9.16 14.19 -11.89
C SER A 123 -8.29 13.26 -12.74
N GLU A 124 -7.22 13.76 -13.34
CA GLU A 124 -6.29 12.96 -14.12
C GLU A 124 -5.42 12.08 -13.22
N ILE A 125 -5.00 12.59 -12.03
CA ILE A 125 -4.32 11.78 -11.02
C ILE A 125 -5.25 10.65 -10.55
N ALA A 126 -6.52 10.95 -10.26
CA ALA A 126 -7.51 9.95 -9.86
C ALA A 126 -7.74 8.89 -10.95
N GLU A 127 -7.83 9.31 -12.21
CA GLU A 127 -7.96 8.42 -13.36
C GLU A 127 -6.75 7.50 -13.50
N ALA A 128 -5.55 8.05 -13.41
CA ALA A 128 -4.30 7.30 -13.48
C ALA A 128 -4.20 6.23 -12.37
N ILE A 129 -4.61 6.55 -11.14
CA ILE A 129 -4.64 5.61 -10.02
C ILE A 129 -5.62 4.46 -10.28
N ARG A 130 -6.83 4.77 -10.76
CA ARG A 130 -7.92 3.80 -10.92
C ARG A 130 -7.81 2.97 -12.19
N THR A 131 -7.56 3.60 -13.32
CA THR A 131 -7.60 2.97 -14.63
C THR A 131 -6.22 2.83 -15.25
N GLY A 132 -5.28 3.64 -14.79
CA GLY A 132 -3.92 3.72 -15.30
C GLY A 132 -3.81 4.39 -16.64
N VAL A 133 -4.67 5.33 -16.92
CA VAL A 133 -4.61 6.18 -18.10
C VAL A 133 -3.95 7.49 -17.73
N GLU A 134 -2.93 7.87 -18.46
CA GLU A 134 -2.26 9.17 -18.34
C GLU A 134 -3.05 10.26 -19.05
N PRO A 135 -2.83 11.57 -18.76
CA PRO A 135 -3.57 12.67 -19.41
C PRO A 135 -3.47 12.67 -20.94
N ASN A 136 -2.36 12.19 -21.50
CA ASN A 136 -2.17 12.01 -22.94
C ASN A 136 -2.93 10.81 -23.54
N GLY A 137 -3.65 10.04 -22.71
CA GLY A 137 -4.40 8.84 -23.08
C GLY A 137 -3.57 7.56 -23.15
N GLU A 138 -2.28 7.62 -22.83
CA GLU A 138 -1.43 6.45 -22.80
C GLU A 138 -1.67 5.61 -21.52
N GLN A 139 -1.30 4.35 -21.59
CA GLN A 139 -1.39 3.46 -20.43
C GLN A 139 -0.14 3.56 -19.58
N LEU A 140 -0.31 3.79 -18.29
CA LEU A 140 0.76 3.66 -17.31
C LEU A 140 1.47 2.31 -17.44
N ARG A 141 2.79 2.37 -17.40
CA ARG A 141 3.63 1.16 -17.54
C ARG A 141 3.40 0.20 -16.38
N ALA A 142 3.40 -1.09 -16.70
CA ALA A 142 3.52 -2.11 -15.67
C ALA A 142 4.86 -1.91 -14.91
N PRO A 143 4.91 -2.11 -13.58
CA PRO A 143 3.93 -2.85 -12.77
C PRO A 143 2.93 -1.99 -11.98
N MET A 144 2.74 -0.72 -12.31
CA MET A 144 1.77 0.11 -11.57
C MET A 144 0.38 -0.56 -11.57
N PRO A 145 -0.17 -0.94 -10.40
CA PRO A 145 -1.49 -1.55 -10.32
C PRO A 145 -2.61 -0.52 -10.57
N ARG A 146 -3.79 -1.03 -10.84
CA ARG A 146 -5.04 -0.27 -10.94
C ARG A 146 -5.83 -0.50 -9.67
N TRP A 147 -6.19 0.56 -8.97
CA TRP A 147 -6.81 0.52 -7.65
C TRP A 147 -8.30 0.80 -7.72
N ASP A 148 -9.11 -0.09 -7.17
CA ASP A 148 -10.57 0.09 -7.08
C ASP A 148 -10.91 0.95 -5.85
N MET A 149 -10.52 2.22 -5.90
CA MET A 149 -10.72 3.21 -4.85
C MET A 149 -12.04 3.96 -5.03
N THR A 150 -12.73 4.23 -3.93
CA THR A 150 -13.84 5.19 -3.86
C THR A 150 -13.34 6.62 -4.10
N ASN A 151 -14.25 7.57 -4.31
CA ASN A 151 -13.86 8.99 -4.44
C ASN A 151 -13.17 9.48 -3.17
N THR A 152 -13.73 9.18 -1.99
CA THR A 152 -13.14 9.57 -0.70
C THR A 152 -11.71 9.03 -0.53
N GLU A 153 -11.48 7.79 -0.94
CA GLU A 153 -10.16 7.17 -0.80
C GLU A 153 -9.13 7.79 -1.74
N VAL A 154 -9.49 8.04 -3.00
CA VAL A 154 -8.55 8.65 -3.94
C VAL A 154 -8.28 10.11 -3.60
N ASP A 155 -9.30 10.88 -3.17
CA ASP A 155 -9.14 12.26 -2.73
C ASP A 155 -8.21 12.34 -1.49
N ALA A 156 -8.36 11.38 -0.56
CA ALA A 156 -7.47 11.27 0.59
C ALA A 156 -6.01 10.99 0.17
N VAL A 157 -5.79 10.10 -0.81
CA VAL A 157 -4.44 9.84 -1.34
C VAL A 157 -3.87 11.10 -2.00
N ILE A 158 -4.63 11.82 -2.83
CA ILE A 158 -4.18 13.06 -3.47
C ILE A 158 -3.78 14.10 -2.41
N THR A 159 -4.61 14.28 -1.37
CA THR A 159 -4.27 15.15 -0.24
C THR A 159 -2.96 14.75 0.45
N TYR A 160 -2.72 13.45 0.60
CA TYR A 160 -1.45 12.98 1.17
C TYR A 160 -0.26 13.24 0.25
N LEU A 161 -0.40 13.12 -1.08
CA LEU A 161 0.64 13.50 -2.04
C LEU A 161 0.97 15.00 -1.99
N GLU A 162 -0.01 15.86 -1.64
CA GLU A 162 0.24 17.29 -1.34
C GLU A 162 1.10 17.45 -0.09
N GLU A 163 0.85 16.65 0.96
CA GLU A 163 1.65 16.67 2.19
C GLU A 163 3.09 16.25 1.93
N LEU A 164 3.31 15.24 1.09
CA LEU A 164 4.65 14.81 0.67
C LEU A 164 5.41 15.87 -0.16
N SER A 165 4.73 16.90 -0.62
CA SER A 165 5.30 17.99 -1.41
C SER A 165 5.84 19.14 -0.57
N LYS A 166 5.61 19.11 0.74
CA LYS A 166 6.05 20.16 1.69
C LYS A 166 7.44 19.88 2.21
#